data_f5435d65e5400ebd1300c98574e47a6d
#
_entry.id   f5435d65e5400ebd1300c98574e47a6d
#
_cell.length_a   1.000
_cell.length_b   1.000
_cell.length_c   1.000
_cell.angle_alpha   90.00
_cell.angle_beta   90.00
_cell.angle_gamma   90.00
#
_symmetry.space_group_name_H-M   'P 1'
#
loop_
_entity.id
_entity.type
_entity.pdbx_description
1 polymer ?
#
loop_
_entity_poly.entity_id
_entity_poly.type
_entity_poly.pdbx_seq_one_letter_code
_entity_poly.pdbx_strand_id
1 'polypeptide(L)'
;MTFSIIKRDGTIEKYKASKIGDAVSAAFASIGEVCPAEALETLIAAIEKELESIAENGSVRVEQIQDNVEIELMRAGFYRQARRFILYREERAKDRAYINEIEQTVGLEGMHRLLKDVQRDYPHLCKSFGKLVTSNSQCLKPANLAASIVAVFWFTVNFAGTVMT
;
A
#
# COMPACT_ATOMS: atom_id res chain seq x y z
N MET A 1 7.95 -16.63 16.51
CA MET A 1 6.50 -16.39 16.43
C MET A 1 6.00 -16.88 15.08
N THR A 2 4.92 -17.65 15.05
CA THR A 2 4.41 -18.27 13.81
C THR A 2 2.90 -18.10 13.77
N PHE A 3 2.44 -16.91 13.46
CA PHE A 3 1.06 -16.72 13.03
C PHE A 3 1.03 -16.31 11.54
N SER A 4 -0.11 -16.53 10.93
CA SER A 4 -0.36 -16.19 9.53
C SER A 4 -1.18 -14.91 9.43
N ILE A 5 -1.01 -14.19 8.32
CA ILE A 5 -1.79 -12.97 8.04
C ILE A 5 -2.83 -13.29 6.99
N ILE A 6 -4.07 -12.96 7.28
CA ILE A 6 -5.16 -12.99 6.31
C ILE A 6 -5.24 -11.61 5.67
N LYS A 7 -4.95 -11.55 4.36
CA LYS A 7 -5.09 -10.32 3.56
C LYS A 7 -6.56 -10.04 3.22
N ARG A 8 -6.84 -8.85 2.70
CA ARG A 8 -8.18 -8.40 2.28
C ARG A 8 -8.81 -9.25 1.17
N ASP A 9 -7.98 -9.82 0.31
CA ASP A 9 -8.38 -10.74 -0.77
C ASP A 9 -8.55 -12.19 -0.30
N GLY A 10 -8.45 -12.45 1.02
CA GLY A 10 -8.52 -13.78 1.60
C GLY A 10 -7.25 -14.61 1.51
N THR A 11 -6.20 -14.10 0.85
CA THR A 11 -4.93 -14.83 0.78
C THR A 11 -4.22 -14.86 2.13
N ILE A 12 -3.58 -15.99 2.42
CA ILE A 12 -2.85 -16.22 3.66
C ILE A 12 -1.34 -16.07 3.39
N GLU A 13 -0.68 -15.24 4.19
CA GLU A 13 0.77 -15.02 4.11
C GLU A 13 1.42 -15.21 5.49
N LYS A 14 2.67 -15.64 5.51
CA LYS A 14 3.43 -15.71 6.75
C LYS A 14 3.69 -14.31 7.30
N TYR A 15 3.56 -14.18 8.60
CA TYR A 15 3.95 -12.95 9.30
C TYR A 15 5.43 -12.61 9.10
N LYS A 16 5.71 -11.33 8.92
CA LYS A 16 7.07 -10.77 8.83
C LYS A 16 7.13 -9.46 9.60
N ALA A 17 7.86 -9.43 10.69
CA ALA A 17 8.07 -8.24 11.52
C ALA A 17 8.66 -7.06 10.72
N SER A 18 9.50 -7.35 9.73
CA SER A 18 10.10 -6.32 8.87
C SER A 18 9.06 -5.45 8.17
N LYS A 19 7.91 -5.99 7.77
CA LYS A 19 6.83 -5.22 7.14
C LYS A 19 6.21 -4.18 8.09
N ILE A 20 6.12 -4.50 9.36
CA ILE A 20 5.69 -3.53 10.39
C ILE A 20 6.76 -2.48 10.57
N GLY A 21 8.03 -2.89 10.69
CA GLY A 21 9.16 -1.97 10.78
C GLY A 21 9.22 -0.99 9.62
N ASP A 22 9.04 -1.48 8.39
CA ASP A 22 8.99 -0.65 7.18
C ASP A 22 7.85 0.36 7.24
N ALA A 23 6.65 -0.06 7.67
CA ALA A 23 5.48 0.80 7.76
C ALA A 23 5.63 1.89 8.84
N VAL A 24 6.18 1.55 10.00
CA VAL A 24 6.50 2.51 11.07
C VAL A 24 7.57 3.49 10.60
N SER A 25 8.66 2.99 10.02
CA SER A 25 9.76 3.83 9.50
C SER A 25 9.26 4.80 8.42
N ALA A 26 8.37 4.36 7.53
CA ALA A 26 7.74 5.21 6.52
C ALA A 26 6.88 6.32 7.16
N ALA A 27 6.17 6.04 8.25
CA ALA A 27 5.42 7.06 8.99
C ALA A 27 6.32 8.14 9.57
N PHE A 28 7.47 7.79 10.14
CA PHE A 28 8.47 8.74 10.60
C PHE A 28 9.08 9.54 9.44
N ALA A 29 9.50 8.87 8.38
CA ALA A 29 10.09 9.51 7.21
C ALA A 29 9.14 10.52 6.54
N SER A 30 7.83 10.26 6.56
CA SER A 30 6.81 11.15 5.99
C SER A 30 6.72 12.53 6.64
N ILE A 31 7.28 12.69 7.83
CA ILE A 31 7.37 13.98 8.55
C ILE A 31 8.82 14.47 8.70
N GLY A 32 9.76 13.87 7.95
CA GLY A 32 11.16 14.23 7.94
C GLY A 32 11.94 13.74 9.17
N GLU A 33 11.40 12.75 9.89
CA GLU A 33 12.03 12.18 11.10
C GLU A 33 12.54 10.75 10.82
N VAL A 34 13.48 10.30 11.63
CA VAL A 34 13.99 8.93 11.61
C VAL A 34 13.53 8.23 12.88
N CYS A 35 12.99 7.02 12.74
CA CYS A 35 12.61 6.22 13.91
C CYS A 35 13.87 5.75 14.64
N PRO A 36 14.05 6.05 15.94
CA PRO A 36 15.14 5.50 16.72
C PRO A 36 15.06 3.96 16.76
N ALA A 37 16.19 3.28 16.60
CA ALA A 37 16.22 1.82 16.51
C ALA A 37 15.60 1.14 17.76
N GLU A 38 15.94 1.62 18.93
CA GLU A 38 15.39 1.10 20.20
C GLU A 38 13.86 1.29 20.29
N ALA A 39 13.36 2.44 19.83
CA ALA A 39 11.92 2.70 19.78
C ALA A 39 11.21 1.77 18.80
N LEU A 40 11.82 1.53 17.65
CA LEU A 40 11.29 0.61 16.62
C LEU A 40 11.20 -0.82 17.16
N GLU A 41 12.25 -1.31 17.79
CA GLU A 41 12.28 -2.65 18.39
C GLU A 41 11.22 -2.79 19.49
N THR A 42 11.09 -1.79 20.35
CA THR A 42 10.08 -1.76 21.41
C THR A 42 8.66 -1.77 20.86
N LEU A 43 8.40 -0.96 19.83
CA LEU A 43 7.11 -0.92 19.14
C LEU A 43 6.77 -2.26 18.50
N ILE A 44 7.71 -2.86 17.77
CA ILE A 44 7.51 -4.17 17.12
C ILE A 44 7.20 -5.23 18.19
N ALA A 45 7.96 -5.28 19.28
CA ALA A 45 7.73 -6.25 20.35
C ALA A 45 6.36 -6.08 21.03
N ALA A 46 5.92 -4.83 21.26
CA ALA A 46 4.59 -4.54 21.82
C ALA A 46 3.47 -4.97 20.87
N ILE A 47 3.61 -4.65 19.57
CA ILE A 47 2.66 -5.04 18.52
C ILE A 47 2.59 -6.57 18.44
N GLU A 48 3.72 -7.26 18.38
CA GLU A 48 3.75 -8.72 18.28
C GLU A 48 3.05 -9.38 19.48
N LYS A 49 3.29 -8.89 20.68
CA LYS A 49 2.65 -9.39 21.91
C LYS A 49 1.13 -9.25 21.84
N GLU A 50 0.64 -8.13 21.35
CA GLU A 50 -0.80 -7.90 21.21
C GLU A 50 -1.39 -8.78 20.12
N LEU A 51 -0.71 -8.90 18.97
CA LEU A 51 -1.16 -9.75 17.87
C LEU A 51 -1.25 -11.22 18.28
N GLU A 52 -0.36 -11.71 19.15
CA GLU A 52 -0.46 -13.06 19.70
C GLU A 52 -1.71 -13.25 20.56
N SER A 53 -2.10 -12.20 21.32
CA SER A 53 -3.27 -12.27 22.18
C SER A 53 -4.60 -12.31 21.42
N ILE A 54 -4.64 -11.67 20.23
CA ILE A 54 -5.84 -11.56 19.39
C ILE A 54 -5.89 -12.58 18.25
N ALA A 55 -4.81 -13.38 18.08
CA ALA A 55 -4.73 -14.35 17.01
C ALA A 55 -5.77 -15.44 17.16
N GLU A 56 -6.69 -15.55 16.20
CA GLU A 56 -7.69 -16.59 16.10
C GLU A 56 -7.16 -17.74 15.23
N ASN A 57 -7.11 -18.95 15.79
CA ASN A 57 -6.58 -20.13 15.09
C ASN A 57 -5.18 -19.92 14.47
N GLY A 58 -4.33 -19.13 15.14
CA GLY A 58 -2.99 -18.82 14.64
C GLY A 58 -2.98 -17.87 13.45
N SER A 59 -4.03 -17.10 13.22
CA SER A 59 -4.15 -16.15 12.14
C SER A 59 -4.66 -14.78 12.61
N VAL A 60 -4.18 -13.72 12.00
CA VAL A 60 -4.56 -12.32 12.27
C VAL A 60 -4.90 -11.63 10.96
N ARG A 61 -5.94 -10.79 10.93
CA ARG A 61 -6.29 -10.01 9.75
C ARG A 61 -5.37 -8.79 9.61
N VAL A 62 -5.08 -8.40 8.38
CA VAL A 62 -4.22 -7.24 8.10
C VAL A 62 -4.77 -5.95 8.73
N GLU A 63 -6.09 -5.80 8.84
CA GLU A 63 -6.73 -4.67 9.50
C GLU A 63 -6.38 -4.61 10.99
N GLN A 64 -6.45 -5.73 11.70
CA GLN A 64 -6.10 -5.82 13.12
C GLN A 64 -4.64 -5.46 13.38
N ILE A 65 -3.74 -5.86 12.46
CA ILE A 65 -2.32 -5.46 12.52
C ILE A 65 -2.20 -3.95 12.40
N GLN A 66 -2.90 -3.34 11.44
CA GLN A 66 -2.84 -1.91 11.21
C GLN A 66 -3.41 -1.10 12.37
N ASP A 67 -4.54 -1.56 12.94
CA ASP A 67 -5.15 -0.92 14.12
C ASP A 67 -4.21 -0.98 15.32
N ASN A 68 -3.51 -2.10 15.48
CA ASN A 68 -2.54 -2.28 16.55
C ASN A 68 -1.31 -1.38 16.39
N VAL A 69 -0.79 -1.24 15.17
CA VAL A 69 0.30 -0.28 14.87
C VAL A 69 -0.11 1.15 15.25
N GLU A 70 -1.34 1.56 14.94
CA GLU A 70 -1.85 2.89 15.31
C GLU A 70 -1.89 3.08 16.82
N ILE A 71 -2.43 2.09 17.55
CA ILE A 71 -2.57 2.13 19.00
C ILE A 71 -1.19 2.20 19.67
N GLU A 72 -0.24 1.38 19.23
CA GLU A 72 1.09 1.33 19.82
C GLU A 72 1.92 2.60 19.52
N LEU A 73 1.77 3.18 18.33
CA LEU A 73 2.36 4.50 18.03
C LEU A 73 1.80 5.59 18.96
N MET A 74 0.49 5.58 19.22
CA MET A 74 -0.14 6.52 20.14
C MET A 74 0.30 6.29 21.60
N ARG A 75 0.37 5.04 22.05
CA ARG A 75 0.83 4.67 23.40
C ARG A 75 2.28 5.10 23.65
N ALA A 76 3.13 4.97 22.64
CA ALA A 76 4.52 5.42 22.70
C ALA A 76 4.69 6.94 22.58
N GLY A 77 3.60 7.72 22.43
CA GLY A 77 3.63 9.17 22.31
C GLY A 77 3.96 9.70 20.91
N PHE A 78 4.03 8.84 19.91
CA PHE A 78 4.32 9.20 18.52
C PHE A 78 3.05 9.64 17.78
N TYR A 79 2.33 10.64 18.30
CA TYR A 79 1.01 11.08 17.79
C TYR A 79 1.08 11.60 16.34
N ARG A 80 2.16 12.31 15.98
CA ARG A 80 2.31 12.85 14.62
C ARG A 80 2.48 11.72 13.61
N GLN A 81 3.26 10.72 13.95
CA GLN A 81 3.52 9.53 13.15
C GLN A 81 2.26 8.66 13.04
N ALA A 82 1.55 8.44 14.15
CA ALA A 82 0.27 7.74 14.16
C ALA A 82 -0.74 8.42 13.23
N ARG A 83 -0.88 9.75 13.30
CA ARG A 83 -1.75 10.52 12.41
C ARG A 83 -1.38 10.34 10.94
N ARG A 84 -0.08 10.35 10.59
CA ARG A 84 0.37 10.13 9.21
C ARG A 84 0.10 8.72 8.74
N PHE A 85 0.27 7.74 9.62
CA PHE A 85 -0.06 6.35 9.32
C PHE A 85 -1.56 6.17 9.03
N ILE A 86 -2.45 6.76 9.84
CA ILE A 86 -3.90 6.74 9.64
C ILE A 86 -4.27 7.38 8.29
N LEU A 87 -3.77 8.59 8.01
CA LEU A 87 -4.03 9.27 6.75
C LEU A 87 -3.58 8.46 5.54
N TYR A 88 -2.40 7.85 5.61
CA TYR A 88 -1.91 6.95 4.55
C TYR A 88 -2.82 5.74 4.33
N ARG A 89 -3.34 5.13 5.42
CA ARG A 89 -4.32 4.03 5.33
C ARG A 89 -5.61 4.47 4.64
N GLU A 90 -6.12 5.65 4.98
CA GLU A 90 -7.33 6.22 4.37
C GLU A 90 -7.13 6.51 2.89
N GLU A 91 -6.01 7.12 2.50
CA GLU A 91 -5.66 7.36 1.10
C GLU A 91 -5.64 6.04 0.31
N ARG A 92 -4.95 5.02 0.85
CA ARG A 92 -4.91 3.69 0.23
C ARG A 92 -6.27 2.98 0.18
N ALA A 93 -7.16 3.25 1.13
CA ALA A 93 -8.52 2.72 1.10
C ALA A 93 -9.35 3.38 -0.01
N LYS A 94 -9.22 4.70 -0.19
CA LYS A 94 -9.85 5.44 -1.29
C LYS A 94 -9.34 4.97 -2.65
N ASP A 95 -8.02 4.80 -2.81
CA ASP A 95 -7.43 4.28 -4.04
C ASP A 95 -8.01 2.91 -4.42
N ARG A 96 -8.11 2.00 -3.44
CA ARG A 96 -8.71 0.68 -3.67
C ARG A 96 -10.19 0.75 -4.02
N ALA A 97 -10.95 1.60 -3.34
CA ALA A 97 -12.38 1.78 -3.64
C ALA A 97 -12.58 2.29 -5.07
N TYR A 98 -11.77 3.25 -5.48
CA TYR A 98 -11.78 3.79 -6.84
C TYR A 98 -11.41 2.75 -7.89
N ILE A 99 -10.37 1.94 -7.62
CA ILE A 99 -9.98 0.84 -8.51
C ILE A 99 -11.11 -0.18 -8.67
N ASN A 100 -11.73 -0.59 -7.54
CA ASN A 100 -12.85 -1.52 -7.57
C ASN A 100 -14.06 -0.97 -8.34
N GLU A 101 -14.34 0.33 -8.20
CA GLU A 101 -15.40 1.01 -8.95
C GLU A 101 -15.13 0.98 -10.46
N ILE A 102 -13.89 1.27 -10.86
CA ILE A 102 -13.48 1.17 -12.27
C ILE A 102 -13.60 -0.27 -12.77
N GLU A 103 -13.13 -1.26 -12.03
CA GLU A 103 -13.23 -2.68 -12.39
C GLU A 103 -14.69 -3.12 -12.57
N GLN A 104 -15.59 -2.66 -11.71
CA GLN A 104 -17.02 -2.96 -11.81
C GLN A 104 -17.71 -2.26 -12.99
N THR A 105 -17.30 -1.02 -13.28
CA THR A 105 -17.97 -0.18 -14.31
C THR A 105 -17.48 -0.48 -15.71
N VAL A 106 -16.17 -0.67 -15.87
CA VAL A 106 -15.51 -0.80 -17.18
C VAL A 106 -15.17 -2.26 -17.51
N GLY A 107 -15.05 -3.11 -16.47
CA GLY A 107 -14.63 -4.50 -16.57
C GLY A 107 -13.17 -4.65 -17.04
N LEU A 108 -12.65 -5.88 -16.94
CA LEU A 108 -11.26 -6.19 -17.34
C LEU A 108 -10.99 -5.92 -18.83
N GLU A 109 -11.96 -6.17 -19.70
CA GLU A 109 -11.83 -5.90 -21.14
C GLU A 109 -11.77 -4.40 -21.45
N GLY A 110 -12.58 -3.60 -20.77
CA GLY A 110 -12.57 -2.15 -20.91
C GLY A 110 -11.25 -1.54 -20.45
N MET A 111 -10.70 -2.03 -19.33
CA MET A 111 -9.37 -1.62 -18.86
C MET A 111 -8.26 -1.99 -19.86
N HIS A 112 -8.32 -3.18 -20.48
CA HIS A 112 -7.38 -3.55 -21.53
C HIS A 112 -7.47 -2.66 -22.77
N ARG A 113 -8.69 -2.22 -23.15
CA ARG A 113 -8.89 -1.27 -24.26
C ARG A 113 -8.29 0.09 -23.94
N LEU A 114 -8.60 0.65 -22.76
CA LEU A 114 -8.03 1.91 -22.27
C LEU A 114 -6.51 1.89 -22.27
N LEU A 115 -5.89 0.81 -21.78
CA LEU A 115 -4.43 0.66 -21.81
C LEU A 115 -3.87 0.66 -23.23
N LYS A 116 -4.53 -0.04 -24.17
CA LYS A 116 -4.13 -0.04 -25.59
C LYS A 116 -4.26 1.35 -26.20
N ASP A 117 -5.32 2.08 -25.88
CA ASP A 117 -5.53 3.44 -26.38
C ASP A 117 -4.48 4.41 -25.84
N VAL A 118 -4.20 4.37 -24.52
CA VAL A 118 -3.11 5.15 -23.92
C VAL A 118 -1.75 4.78 -24.51
N GLN A 119 -1.51 3.49 -24.79
CA GLN A 119 -0.27 3.01 -25.40
C GLN A 119 -0.10 3.49 -26.83
N ARG A 120 -1.21 3.58 -27.60
CA ARG A 120 -1.24 4.11 -28.95
C ARG A 120 -1.02 5.62 -28.99
N ASP A 121 -1.77 6.36 -28.14
CA ASP A 121 -1.83 7.82 -28.20
C ASP A 121 -0.67 8.50 -27.46
N TYR A 122 -0.10 7.80 -26.48
CA TYR A 122 1.01 8.30 -25.65
C TYR A 122 2.19 7.31 -25.54
N PRO A 123 2.81 6.91 -26.66
CA PRO A 123 3.87 5.88 -26.67
C PRO A 123 5.11 6.27 -25.86
N HIS A 124 5.38 7.56 -25.68
CA HIS A 124 6.49 8.07 -24.88
C HIS A 124 6.30 7.84 -23.37
N LEU A 125 5.05 7.86 -22.87
CA LEU A 125 4.74 7.52 -21.48
C LEU A 125 4.93 6.02 -21.24
N CYS A 126 4.56 5.18 -22.19
CA CYS A 126 4.69 3.73 -22.08
C CYS A 126 6.14 3.23 -22.13
N LYS A 127 7.07 3.94 -22.79
CA LYS A 127 8.49 3.57 -22.80
C LYS A 127 9.13 3.66 -21.42
N SER A 128 8.74 4.62 -20.60
CA SER A 128 9.20 4.75 -19.21
C SER A 128 8.55 3.70 -18.31
N PHE A 129 7.29 3.36 -18.56
CA PHE A 129 6.54 2.32 -17.86
C PHE A 129 6.90 0.90 -18.32
N GLY A 130 7.23 0.69 -19.59
CA GLY A 130 7.60 -0.60 -20.14
C GLY A 130 8.83 -1.20 -19.43
N LYS A 131 9.78 -0.38 -18.99
CA LYS A 131 10.91 -0.84 -18.16
C LYS A 131 10.49 -1.28 -16.75
N LEU A 132 9.44 -0.69 -16.17
CA LEU A 132 8.87 -1.08 -14.88
C LEU A 132 8.01 -2.34 -14.98
N VAL A 133 7.29 -2.52 -16.09
CA VAL A 133 6.37 -3.65 -16.31
C VAL A 133 7.12 -4.89 -16.80
N THR A 134 8.14 -4.76 -17.65
CA THR A 134 8.90 -5.89 -18.20
C THR A 134 9.94 -6.47 -17.25
N SER A 135 10.35 -5.72 -16.22
CA SER A 135 11.27 -6.24 -15.19
C SER A 135 10.59 -7.19 -14.18
N ASN A 136 9.26 -7.28 -14.19
CA ASN A 136 8.53 -8.07 -13.22
C ASN A 136 7.39 -8.84 -13.91
N SER A 137 7.63 -10.08 -14.31
CA SER A 137 6.62 -10.98 -14.91
C SER A 137 5.41 -11.27 -13.99
N GLN A 138 5.40 -10.72 -12.77
CA GLN A 138 4.28 -10.75 -11.84
C GLN A 138 3.27 -9.60 -12.04
N CYS A 139 3.57 -8.61 -12.88
CA CYS A 139 2.69 -7.45 -13.12
C CYS A 139 1.46 -7.74 -14.00
N LEU A 140 1.33 -8.95 -14.52
CA LEU A 140 0.18 -9.36 -15.33
C LEU A 140 -1.03 -9.87 -14.51
N LYS A 141 -0.97 -9.79 -13.18
CA LYS A 141 -2.16 -10.05 -12.35
C LYS A 141 -3.10 -8.84 -12.40
N PRO A 142 -4.44 -9.06 -12.50
CA PRO A 142 -5.42 -7.96 -12.64
C PRO A 142 -5.29 -6.86 -11.58
N ALA A 143 -4.97 -7.21 -10.34
CA ALA A 143 -4.75 -6.25 -9.26
C ALA A 143 -3.56 -5.29 -9.50
N ASN A 144 -2.53 -5.74 -10.20
CA ASN A 144 -1.36 -4.92 -10.51
C ASN A 144 -1.57 -4.05 -11.75
N LEU A 145 -2.46 -4.49 -12.65
CA LEU A 145 -2.84 -3.73 -13.85
C LEU A 145 -3.62 -2.46 -13.48
N ALA A 146 -4.56 -2.57 -12.55
CA ALA A 146 -5.34 -1.45 -12.02
C ALA A 146 -4.44 -0.41 -11.32
N ALA A 147 -3.48 -0.85 -10.49
CA ALA A 147 -2.51 0.04 -9.85
C ALA A 147 -1.62 0.77 -10.88
N SER A 148 -1.30 0.12 -12.00
CA SER A 148 -0.52 0.73 -13.09
C SER A 148 -1.31 1.81 -13.84
N ILE A 149 -2.62 1.62 -14.05
CA ILE A 149 -3.50 2.62 -14.69
C ILE A 149 -3.66 3.85 -13.81
N VAL A 150 -3.88 3.67 -12.51
CA VAL A 150 -4.01 4.78 -11.54
C VAL A 150 -2.69 5.57 -11.47
N ALA A 151 -1.54 4.91 -11.48
CA ALA A 151 -0.24 5.57 -11.50
C ALA A 151 -0.03 6.39 -12.79
N VAL A 152 -0.47 5.88 -13.95
CA VAL A 152 -0.43 6.62 -15.23
C VAL A 152 -1.35 7.83 -15.18
N PHE A 153 -2.57 7.67 -14.68
CA PHE A 153 -3.55 8.75 -14.59
C PHE A 153 -3.11 9.83 -13.60
N TRP A 154 -2.58 9.44 -12.46
CA TRP A 154 -2.06 10.37 -11.45
C TRP A 154 -0.86 11.16 -11.97
N PHE A 155 0.05 10.52 -12.73
CA PHE A 155 1.22 11.17 -13.32
C PHE A 155 0.84 12.13 -14.45
N THR A 156 -0.14 11.77 -15.29
CA THR A 156 -0.60 12.64 -16.38
C THR A 156 -1.35 13.87 -15.86
N VAL A 157 -2.18 13.75 -14.83
CA VAL A 157 -2.90 14.87 -14.22
C VAL A 157 -1.98 15.83 -13.49
N ASN A 158 -0.97 15.32 -12.76
CA ASN A 158 -0.04 16.18 -12.03
C ASN A 158 1.09 16.76 -12.91
N PHE A 159 1.48 16.09 -14.00
CA PHE A 159 2.55 16.60 -14.87
C PHE A 159 2.04 17.54 -15.96
N ALA A 160 0.81 17.36 -16.44
CA ALA A 160 0.18 18.29 -17.38
C ALA A 160 -0.11 19.69 -16.76
N GLY A 161 -0.26 19.76 -15.43
CA GLY A 161 -0.43 21.01 -14.70
C GLY A 161 0.83 21.87 -14.54
N THR A 162 2.02 21.31 -14.81
CA THR A 162 3.32 21.99 -14.58
C THR A 162 3.94 22.56 -15.88
N VAL A 163 3.32 22.36 -17.03
CA VAL A 163 3.83 22.83 -18.35
C VAL A 163 3.05 24.03 -18.88
N MET A 164 2.11 24.59 -18.11
CA MET A 164 1.40 25.83 -18.47
C MET A 164 1.62 26.94 -17.43
N THR A 165 2.86 27.27 -17.10
CA THR A 165 3.25 28.57 -16.56
C THR A 165 4.58 28.99 -17.16
#